data_fd065c770f70ece6f3c6f28114b9b687
#
_entry.id   fd065c770f70ece6f3c6f28114b9b687
#
_cell.length_a   1.000
_cell.length_b   1.000
_cell.length_c   1.000
_cell.angle_alpha   90.00
_cell.angle_beta   90.00
_cell.angle_gamma   90.00
#
_symmetry.space_group_name_H-M   'P 1'
#
loop_
_entity.id
_entity.type
_entity.pdbx_description
1 polymer ?
#
loop_
_entity_poly.entity_id
_entity_poly.type
_entity_poly.pdbx_seq_one_letter_code
_entity_poly.pdbx_strand_id
1 'polypeptide(L)'
;MGDTIRVTAPDVVLEGLIVRDSGTSLKDQNAGIYIYPGAHRAVVRKNDLTYNLFGLWIEKANDVRVEHNTITGLRDVNSSQRGNGVQLYNTTGARIEGNHISFVRDALYVDVSHHAIFRGNKLHHSRYGTHYMNSYYNLWEDNDTYLNRGGLALMEVRDQVVRNNRAWGNSDHGIMLRTLQDSIIENNVVADNARGFFIYDVEYATLRGNLILRNTVGVHLSAGSTRNKVEGNDFIGNREQVRYVGARDE
;
A
#
# COMPACT_ATOMS: atom_id res chain seq x y z
N MET A 1 -19.60 -20.62 -5.09
CA MET A 1 -18.23 -20.79 -4.55
C MET A 1 -17.94 -19.55 -3.70
N GLY A 2 -17.39 -19.71 -2.51
CA GLY A 2 -17.08 -18.61 -1.59
C GLY A 2 -15.56 -18.47 -1.40
N ASP A 3 -15.15 -18.27 -0.16
CA ASP A 3 -13.73 -18.30 0.20
C ASP A 3 -13.19 -19.72 0.10
N THR A 4 -11.90 -19.85 -0.27
CA THR A 4 -11.28 -21.18 -0.34
C THR A 4 -10.94 -21.68 1.07
N ILE A 5 -10.38 -20.80 1.92
CA ILE A 5 -10.07 -21.11 3.32
C ILE A 5 -10.66 -20.03 4.22
N ARG A 6 -11.28 -20.44 5.32
CA ARG A 6 -11.77 -19.57 6.39
C ARG A 6 -11.05 -19.86 7.69
N VAL A 7 -10.43 -18.84 8.28
CA VAL A 7 -9.77 -18.93 9.59
C VAL A 7 -10.69 -18.26 10.61
N THR A 8 -11.23 -19.06 11.54
CA THR A 8 -12.24 -18.61 12.52
C THR A 8 -11.77 -18.73 13.97
N ALA A 9 -10.54 -19.17 14.18
CA ALA A 9 -9.93 -19.32 15.49
C ALA A 9 -8.60 -18.59 15.57
N PRO A 10 -8.18 -18.12 16.75
CA PRO A 10 -6.87 -17.51 16.92
C PRO A 10 -5.74 -18.52 16.79
N ASP A 11 -4.52 -18.02 16.64
CA ASP A 11 -3.26 -18.78 16.64
C ASP A 11 -3.12 -19.83 15.52
N VAL A 12 -3.91 -19.72 14.45
CA VAL A 12 -3.83 -20.61 13.28
C VAL A 12 -2.63 -20.26 12.42
N VAL A 13 -1.90 -21.26 11.97
CA VAL A 13 -0.78 -21.12 11.03
C VAL A 13 -1.12 -21.81 9.71
N LEU A 14 -1.06 -21.05 8.61
CA LEU A 14 -1.17 -21.56 7.24
C LEU A 14 0.16 -21.37 6.54
N GLU A 15 0.83 -22.46 6.18
CA GLU A 15 2.17 -22.42 5.60
C GLU A 15 2.34 -23.43 4.46
N GLY A 16 2.99 -22.98 3.37
CA GLY A 16 3.39 -23.87 2.28
C GLY A 16 2.25 -24.38 1.41
N LEU A 17 1.13 -23.67 1.36
CA LEU A 17 -0.08 -24.07 0.64
C LEU A 17 -0.13 -23.42 -0.75
N ILE A 18 -0.80 -24.10 -1.66
CA ILE A 18 -1.30 -23.51 -2.91
C ILE A 18 -2.80 -23.29 -2.75
N VAL A 19 -3.23 -22.03 -2.71
CA VAL A 19 -4.63 -21.64 -2.49
C VAL A 19 -5.12 -20.89 -3.71
N ARG A 20 -6.13 -21.42 -4.42
CA ARG A 20 -6.60 -20.86 -5.69
C ARG A 20 -8.09 -21.04 -5.88
N ASP A 21 -8.60 -20.38 -6.91
CA ASP A 21 -9.96 -20.55 -7.40
C ASP A 21 -11.04 -20.21 -6.34
N SER A 22 -10.88 -19.08 -5.64
CA SER A 22 -11.96 -18.52 -4.82
C SER A 22 -13.20 -18.19 -5.69
N GLY A 23 -14.34 -17.94 -5.06
CA GLY A 23 -15.47 -17.32 -5.75
C GLY A 23 -15.09 -15.98 -6.37
N THR A 24 -15.93 -15.47 -7.28
CA THR A 24 -15.68 -14.25 -8.05
C THR A 24 -16.64 -13.10 -7.70
N SER A 25 -17.40 -13.22 -6.63
CA SER A 25 -18.34 -12.18 -6.20
C SER A 25 -17.61 -11.08 -5.41
N LEU A 26 -17.49 -9.89 -6.01
CA LEU A 26 -16.97 -8.70 -5.31
C LEU A 26 -17.88 -8.30 -4.15
N LYS A 27 -19.20 -8.49 -4.28
CA LYS A 27 -20.18 -8.19 -3.24
C LYS A 27 -19.96 -9.06 -2.00
N ASP A 28 -19.66 -10.33 -2.21
CA ASP A 28 -19.45 -11.30 -1.13
C ASP A 28 -17.98 -11.37 -0.70
N GLN A 29 -17.11 -10.55 -1.32
CA GLN A 29 -15.70 -10.40 -0.98
C GLN A 29 -14.92 -11.73 -0.98
N ASN A 30 -15.22 -12.60 -1.95
CA ASN A 30 -14.65 -13.94 -1.98
C ASN A 30 -13.11 -13.91 -2.01
N ALA A 31 -12.49 -14.58 -1.08
CA ALA A 31 -11.05 -14.59 -0.88
C ALA A 31 -10.44 -15.99 -0.96
N GLY A 32 -9.17 -16.04 -1.34
CA GLY A 32 -8.38 -17.26 -1.17
C GLY A 32 -8.34 -17.66 0.31
N ILE A 33 -7.94 -16.72 1.17
CA ILE A 33 -7.96 -16.89 2.62
C ILE A 33 -8.73 -15.73 3.25
N TYR A 34 -9.74 -16.04 4.04
CA TYR A 34 -10.45 -15.07 4.85
C TYR A 34 -10.15 -15.29 6.33
N ILE A 35 -9.56 -14.30 6.98
CA ILE A 35 -9.30 -14.28 8.42
C ILE A 35 -10.43 -13.51 9.10
N TYR A 36 -11.27 -14.23 9.78
CA TYR A 36 -12.52 -13.73 10.38
C TYR A 36 -12.28 -12.93 11.66
N PRO A 37 -13.28 -12.13 12.06
CA PRO A 37 -13.24 -11.42 13.33
C PRO A 37 -12.91 -12.34 14.51
N GLY A 38 -11.92 -11.94 15.32
CA GLY A 38 -11.47 -12.71 16.47
C GLY A 38 -10.39 -13.78 16.18
N ALA A 39 -10.09 -14.07 14.94
CA ALA A 39 -8.97 -14.96 14.58
C ALA A 39 -7.61 -14.25 14.74
N HIS A 40 -7.36 -13.76 15.94
CA HIS A 40 -6.14 -13.04 16.30
C HIS A 40 -4.88 -13.89 16.15
N ARG A 41 -3.74 -13.26 15.89
CA ARG A 41 -2.41 -13.88 15.80
C ARG A 41 -2.30 -14.99 14.76
N ALA A 42 -3.20 -15.00 13.76
CA ALA A 42 -3.08 -15.91 12.63
C ALA A 42 -1.80 -15.62 11.85
N VAL A 43 -1.15 -16.66 11.37
CA VAL A 43 0.07 -16.57 10.54
C VAL A 43 -0.18 -17.19 9.18
N VAL A 44 0.00 -16.42 8.13
CA VAL A 44 -0.11 -16.86 6.74
C VAL A 44 1.24 -16.63 6.09
N ARG A 45 1.99 -17.71 5.84
CA ARG A 45 3.36 -17.55 5.32
C ARG A 45 3.75 -18.57 4.28
N LYS A 46 4.58 -18.16 3.33
CA LYS A 46 5.16 -19.00 2.27
C LYS A 46 4.11 -19.76 1.47
N ASN A 47 2.96 -19.14 1.22
CA ASN A 47 1.89 -19.71 0.42
C ASN A 47 1.90 -19.12 -1.00
N ASP A 48 1.36 -19.86 -1.95
CA ASP A 48 1.01 -19.39 -3.29
C ASP A 48 -0.50 -19.19 -3.36
N LEU A 49 -0.92 -17.92 -3.47
CA LEU A 49 -2.31 -17.49 -3.56
C LEU A 49 -2.59 -16.96 -4.97
N THR A 50 -2.64 -17.85 -5.94
CA THR A 50 -2.80 -17.50 -7.35
C THR A 50 -4.24 -17.67 -7.82
N TYR A 51 -4.72 -16.72 -8.65
CA TYR A 51 -6.07 -16.73 -9.24
C TYR A 51 -7.20 -16.75 -8.21
N ASN A 52 -7.08 -15.98 -7.14
CA ASN A 52 -8.19 -15.67 -6.25
C ASN A 52 -8.71 -14.26 -6.56
N LEU A 53 -9.98 -13.99 -6.25
CA LEU A 53 -10.55 -12.64 -6.40
C LEU A 53 -9.85 -11.70 -5.43
N PHE A 54 -9.96 -11.93 -4.10
CA PHE A 54 -9.08 -11.36 -3.10
C PHE A 54 -8.05 -12.41 -2.68
N GLY A 55 -6.80 -12.03 -2.53
CA GLY A 55 -5.79 -12.95 -2.00
C GLY A 55 -6.10 -13.30 -0.56
N LEU A 56 -5.98 -12.30 0.33
CA LEU A 56 -6.36 -12.38 1.75
C LEU A 56 -7.35 -11.27 2.08
N TRP A 57 -8.38 -11.63 2.87
CA TRP A 57 -9.23 -10.68 3.56
C TRP A 57 -9.07 -10.85 5.06
N ILE A 58 -8.72 -9.78 5.77
CA ILE A 58 -8.46 -9.78 7.21
C ILE A 58 -9.38 -8.74 7.84
N GLU A 59 -10.31 -9.19 8.67
CA GLU A 59 -11.29 -8.33 9.31
C GLU A 59 -11.29 -8.52 10.81
N LYS A 60 -11.13 -7.41 11.56
CA LYS A 60 -11.22 -7.40 13.03
C LYS A 60 -10.40 -8.52 13.71
N ALA A 61 -9.23 -8.82 13.17
CA ALA A 61 -8.28 -9.79 13.71
C ALA A 61 -6.94 -9.07 13.93
N ASN A 62 -6.45 -9.08 15.14
CA ASN A 62 -5.26 -8.34 15.54
C ASN A 62 -4.01 -9.23 15.51
N ASP A 63 -2.85 -8.60 15.40
CA ASP A 63 -1.53 -9.23 15.44
C ASP A 63 -1.35 -10.32 14.37
N VAL A 64 -2.06 -10.19 13.25
CA VAL A 64 -1.96 -11.13 12.12
C VAL A 64 -0.63 -10.91 11.40
N ARG A 65 0.02 -12.01 11.01
CA ARG A 65 1.28 -12.01 10.26
C ARG A 65 1.07 -12.59 8.87
N VAL A 66 1.41 -11.83 7.84
CA VAL A 66 1.34 -12.26 6.44
C VAL A 66 2.73 -12.11 5.86
N GLU A 67 3.44 -13.24 5.67
CA GLU A 67 4.87 -13.22 5.42
C GLU A 67 5.28 -14.09 4.22
N HIS A 68 6.07 -13.52 3.31
CA HIS A 68 6.68 -14.27 2.21
C HIS A 68 5.69 -15.07 1.34
N ASN A 69 4.49 -14.55 1.12
CA ASN A 69 3.54 -15.15 0.21
C ASN A 69 3.70 -14.59 -1.20
N THR A 70 3.38 -15.41 -2.20
CA THR A 70 3.16 -14.96 -3.57
C THR A 70 1.67 -14.84 -3.82
N ILE A 71 1.20 -13.65 -4.18
CA ILE A 71 -0.21 -13.37 -4.43
C ILE A 71 -0.35 -12.82 -5.85
N THR A 72 -0.99 -13.58 -6.72
CA THR A 72 -1.24 -13.18 -8.10
C THR A 72 -2.74 -13.20 -8.38
N GLY A 73 -3.28 -12.04 -8.75
CA GLY A 73 -4.70 -11.91 -9.01
C GLY A 73 -5.14 -12.42 -10.39
N LEU A 74 -6.35 -12.04 -10.77
CA LEU A 74 -6.99 -12.44 -12.03
C LEU A 74 -6.44 -11.61 -13.20
N ARG A 75 -5.44 -12.11 -13.90
CA ARG A 75 -4.79 -11.39 -15.02
C ARG A 75 -5.72 -11.09 -16.17
N ASP A 76 -6.66 -12.00 -16.44
CA ASP A 76 -7.48 -12.00 -17.66
C ASP A 76 -8.70 -11.07 -17.59
N VAL A 77 -8.89 -10.36 -16.45
CA VAL A 77 -9.97 -9.40 -16.28
C VAL A 77 -9.45 -7.99 -16.00
N ASN A 78 -10.28 -6.99 -16.27
CA ASN A 78 -9.93 -5.61 -15.99
C ASN A 78 -9.68 -5.39 -14.48
N SER A 79 -8.84 -4.43 -14.13
CA SER A 79 -8.51 -4.12 -12.74
C SER A 79 -9.75 -3.76 -11.89
N SER A 80 -10.79 -3.20 -12.50
CA SER A 80 -12.07 -2.91 -11.82
C SER A 80 -12.87 -4.15 -11.40
N GLN A 81 -12.59 -5.29 -12.01
CA GLN A 81 -13.23 -6.57 -11.72
C GLN A 81 -12.38 -7.45 -10.78
N ARG A 82 -11.18 -7.00 -10.44
CA ARG A 82 -10.29 -7.69 -9.50
C ARG A 82 -10.58 -7.24 -8.07
N GLY A 83 -10.34 -8.13 -7.12
CA GLY A 83 -10.21 -7.80 -5.72
C GLY A 83 -8.79 -7.36 -5.35
N ASN A 84 -8.56 -7.11 -4.08
CA ASN A 84 -7.26 -6.69 -3.58
C ASN A 84 -6.36 -7.88 -3.24
N GLY A 85 -5.05 -7.63 -3.18
CA GLY A 85 -4.09 -8.67 -2.79
C GLY A 85 -4.24 -9.03 -1.32
N VAL A 86 -3.94 -8.09 -0.43
CA VAL A 86 -4.21 -8.20 1.01
C VAL A 86 -5.09 -7.04 1.42
N GLN A 87 -6.23 -7.36 2.00
CA GLN A 87 -7.18 -6.41 2.57
C GLN A 87 -7.11 -6.45 4.09
N LEU A 88 -6.84 -5.31 4.72
CA LEU A 88 -6.93 -5.11 6.16
C LEU A 88 -8.11 -4.19 6.48
N TYR A 89 -8.99 -4.64 7.34
CA TYR A 89 -10.10 -3.83 7.83
C TYR A 89 -10.25 -3.96 9.34
N ASN A 90 -10.15 -2.82 10.03
CA ASN A 90 -10.32 -2.71 11.48
C ASN A 90 -9.40 -3.69 12.25
N THR A 91 -8.09 -3.56 12.01
CA THR A 91 -7.06 -4.41 12.62
C THR A 91 -6.07 -3.57 13.43
N THR A 92 -5.36 -4.21 14.35
CA THR A 92 -4.25 -3.61 15.08
C THR A 92 -3.06 -4.56 15.10
N GLY A 93 -1.85 -4.02 14.96
CA GLY A 93 -0.62 -4.80 15.14
C GLY A 93 -0.28 -5.75 13.98
N ALA A 94 -0.91 -5.63 12.82
CA ALA A 94 -0.62 -6.50 11.68
C ALA A 94 0.83 -6.35 11.19
N ARG A 95 1.43 -7.45 10.74
CA ARG A 95 2.75 -7.47 10.08
C ARG A 95 2.60 -8.08 8.70
N ILE A 96 2.84 -7.28 7.69
CA ILE A 96 2.74 -7.66 6.26
C ILE A 96 4.14 -7.53 5.68
N GLU A 97 4.87 -8.63 5.60
CA GLU A 97 6.31 -8.59 5.34
C GLU A 97 6.76 -9.54 4.23
N GLY A 98 7.60 -9.06 3.32
CA GLY A 98 8.26 -9.88 2.31
C GLY A 98 7.33 -10.51 1.25
N ASN A 99 6.11 -10.02 1.08
CA ASN A 99 5.18 -10.60 0.13
C ASN A 99 5.43 -10.06 -1.29
N HIS A 100 5.10 -10.89 -2.27
CA HIS A 100 5.15 -10.54 -3.69
C HIS A 100 3.70 -10.52 -4.24
N ILE A 101 3.16 -9.34 -4.50
CA ILE A 101 1.76 -9.14 -4.84
C ILE A 101 1.63 -8.46 -6.20
N SER A 102 0.84 -9.05 -7.09
CA SER A 102 0.70 -8.53 -8.46
C SER A 102 -0.64 -8.88 -9.12
N PHE A 103 -1.00 -8.13 -10.15
CA PHE A 103 -2.18 -8.34 -10.99
C PHE A 103 -3.50 -8.37 -10.21
N VAL A 104 -3.58 -7.62 -9.14
CA VAL A 104 -4.77 -7.39 -8.32
C VAL A 104 -5.30 -5.97 -8.56
N ARG A 105 -6.41 -5.60 -7.94
CA ARG A 105 -6.88 -4.21 -8.00
C ARG A 105 -5.89 -3.31 -7.25
N ASP A 106 -5.77 -3.48 -5.96
CA ASP A 106 -4.77 -2.83 -5.12
C ASP A 106 -3.97 -3.91 -4.39
N ALA A 107 -2.63 -3.82 -4.41
CA ALA A 107 -1.83 -4.89 -3.83
C ALA A 107 -2.04 -4.96 -2.32
N LEU A 108 -1.98 -3.83 -1.63
CA LEU A 108 -2.39 -3.70 -0.24
C LEU A 108 -3.54 -2.69 -0.15
N TYR A 109 -4.63 -3.07 0.48
CA TYR A 109 -5.73 -2.18 0.83
C TYR A 109 -5.88 -2.17 2.35
N VAL A 110 -5.74 -1.00 2.96
CA VAL A 110 -5.69 -0.86 4.41
C VAL A 110 -6.66 0.22 4.85
N ASP A 111 -7.61 -0.15 5.71
CA ASP A 111 -8.59 0.78 6.24
C ASP A 111 -8.81 0.53 7.73
N VAL A 112 -8.88 1.60 8.50
CA VAL A 112 -9.07 1.57 9.96
C VAL A 112 -8.12 0.57 10.65
N SER A 113 -6.84 0.58 10.26
CA SER A 113 -5.86 -0.39 10.78
C SER A 113 -4.62 0.33 11.29
N HIS A 114 -4.27 0.04 12.53
CA HIS A 114 -3.28 0.80 13.29
C HIS A 114 -2.12 -0.05 13.79
N HIS A 115 -0.99 0.60 14.11
CA HIS A 115 0.20 -0.06 14.66
C HIS A 115 0.71 -1.24 13.81
N ALA A 116 0.54 -1.13 12.49
CA ALA A 116 0.96 -2.16 11.56
C ALA A 116 2.36 -1.88 10.99
N ILE A 117 3.01 -2.94 10.55
CA ILE A 117 4.29 -2.88 9.84
C ILE A 117 4.11 -3.48 8.44
N PHE A 118 4.43 -2.69 7.44
CA PHE A 118 4.47 -3.08 6.02
C PHE A 118 5.92 -3.00 5.55
N ARG A 119 6.60 -4.15 5.43
CA ARG A 119 8.04 -4.17 5.17
C ARG A 119 8.44 -5.13 4.05
N GLY A 120 9.32 -4.69 3.18
CA GLY A 120 9.99 -5.56 2.21
C GLY A 120 9.06 -6.18 1.18
N ASN A 121 7.86 -5.62 0.96
CA ASN A 121 6.93 -6.16 -0.02
C ASN A 121 7.26 -5.68 -1.43
N LYS A 122 7.02 -6.54 -2.42
CA LYS A 122 7.05 -6.21 -3.85
C LYS A 122 5.62 -6.11 -4.38
N LEU A 123 5.23 -4.90 -4.80
CA LEU A 123 3.85 -4.56 -5.16
C LEU A 123 3.82 -4.01 -6.58
N HIS A 124 3.28 -4.77 -7.55
CA HIS A 124 3.37 -4.34 -8.94
C HIS A 124 2.23 -4.80 -9.86
N HIS A 125 2.13 -4.20 -11.04
CA HIS A 125 1.13 -4.50 -12.08
C HIS A 125 -0.32 -4.47 -11.54
N SER A 126 -0.60 -3.49 -10.70
CA SER A 126 -1.90 -3.29 -10.05
C SER A 126 -2.38 -1.84 -10.26
N ARG A 127 -3.59 -1.51 -9.86
CA ARG A 127 -4.03 -0.12 -9.86
C ARG A 127 -3.18 0.70 -8.90
N TYR A 128 -3.12 0.28 -7.64
CA TYR A 128 -2.23 0.84 -6.64
C TYR A 128 -1.39 -0.27 -6.01
N GLY A 129 -0.12 0.04 -5.73
CA GLY A 129 0.69 -0.78 -4.84
C GLY A 129 0.07 -0.78 -3.44
N THR A 130 -0.32 0.40 -2.96
CA THR A 130 -1.02 0.55 -1.68
C THR A 130 -2.13 1.58 -1.80
N HIS A 131 -3.32 1.22 -1.33
CA HIS A 131 -4.45 2.09 -1.07
C HIS A 131 -4.76 2.06 0.42
N TYR A 132 -4.48 3.17 1.11
CA TYR A 132 -4.40 3.21 2.55
C TYR A 132 -5.17 4.41 3.09
N MET A 133 -6.11 4.16 4.00
CA MET A 133 -7.00 5.19 4.55
C MET A 133 -7.25 5.00 6.05
N ASN A 134 -7.62 6.09 6.73
CA ASN A 134 -8.15 6.10 8.11
C ASN A 134 -7.31 5.29 9.10
N SER A 135 -6.00 5.27 8.93
CA SER A 135 -5.11 4.39 9.67
C SER A 135 -3.93 5.17 10.24
N TYR A 136 -3.49 4.82 11.45
CA TYR A 136 -2.56 5.62 12.22
C TYR A 136 -1.44 4.77 12.83
N TYR A 137 -0.29 5.39 13.11
CA TYR A 137 0.86 4.79 13.77
C TYR A 137 1.44 3.58 13.03
N ASN A 138 1.52 3.66 11.69
CA ASN A 138 2.03 2.56 10.87
C ASN A 138 3.42 2.85 10.33
N LEU A 139 4.17 1.78 10.07
CA LEU A 139 5.49 1.81 9.45
C LEU A 139 5.43 1.23 8.04
N TRP A 140 5.87 1.99 7.06
CA TRP A 140 6.08 1.60 5.66
C TRP A 140 7.56 1.63 5.36
N GLU A 141 8.20 0.45 5.26
CA GLU A 141 9.66 0.36 5.18
C GLU A 141 10.12 -0.66 4.13
N ASP A 142 11.12 -0.29 3.36
CA ASP A 142 11.80 -1.18 2.41
C ASP A 142 10.87 -1.82 1.36
N ASN A 143 9.71 -1.24 1.06
CA ASN A 143 8.82 -1.76 0.04
C ASN A 143 9.26 -1.29 -1.36
N ASP A 144 9.01 -2.15 -2.35
CA ASP A 144 9.26 -1.90 -3.75
C ASP A 144 7.92 -1.90 -4.52
N THR A 145 7.48 -0.72 -4.97
CA THR A 145 6.19 -0.55 -5.63
C THR A 145 6.38 0.02 -7.03
N TYR A 146 6.06 -0.76 -8.05
CA TYR A 146 6.43 -0.42 -9.41
C TYR A 146 5.45 -0.91 -10.46
N LEU A 147 5.44 -0.24 -11.61
CA LEU A 147 4.61 -0.57 -12.76
C LEU A 147 3.12 -0.69 -12.39
N ASN A 148 2.68 0.13 -11.46
CA ASN A 148 1.28 0.33 -11.10
C ASN A 148 0.76 1.62 -11.75
N ARG A 149 -0.52 1.91 -11.61
CA ARG A 149 -0.99 3.27 -11.83
C ARG A 149 -0.43 4.20 -10.75
N GLY A 150 -0.59 3.88 -9.49
CA GLY A 150 0.01 4.58 -8.35
C GLY A 150 0.80 3.66 -7.46
N GLY A 151 1.91 4.15 -6.91
CA GLY A 151 2.75 3.38 -5.98
C GLY A 151 2.11 3.27 -4.61
N LEU A 152 2.48 4.16 -3.69
CA LEU A 152 1.89 4.25 -2.35
C LEU A 152 0.89 5.41 -2.32
N ALA A 153 -0.38 5.14 -2.06
CA ALA A 153 -1.41 6.15 -1.88
C ALA A 153 -1.84 6.19 -0.41
N LEU A 154 -1.31 7.15 0.34
CA LEU A 154 -1.55 7.34 1.77
C LEU A 154 -2.54 8.48 1.96
N MET A 155 -3.76 8.16 2.40
CA MET A 155 -4.87 9.12 2.44
C MET A 155 -5.57 9.12 3.80
N GLU A 156 -5.92 10.30 4.28
CA GLU A 156 -6.64 10.49 5.55
C GLU A 156 -5.94 9.81 6.73
N VAL A 157 -4.65 10.12 6.90
CA VAL A 157 -3.76 9.40 7.82
C VAL A 157 -2.88 10.34 8.63
N ARG A 158 -2.37 9.85 9.74
CA ARG A 158 -1.42 10.57 10.59
C ARG A 158 -0.45 9.63 11.29
N ASP A 159 0.60 10.20 11.86
CA ASP A 159 1.61 9.48 12.64
C ASP A 159 2.21 8.30 11.86
N GLN A 160 2.60 8.55 10.60
CA GLN A 160 3.22 7.57 9.74
C GLN A 160 4.73 7.71 9.72
N VAL A 161 5.41 6.59 9.58
CA VAL A 161 6.81 6.55 9.15
C VAL A 161 6.88 5.83 7.83
N VAL A 162 7.33 6.55 6.79
CA VAL A 162 7.45 6.06 5.41
C VAL A 162 8.91 6.19 5.00
N ARG A 163 9.67 5.10 5.05
CA ARG A 163 11.12 5.18 4.82
C ARG A 163 11.69 4.05 3.97
N ASN A 164 12.75 4.37 3.27
CA ASN A 164 13.53 3.43 2.46
C ASN A 164 12.70 2.70 1.39
N ASN A 165 11.53 3.21 1.01
CA ASN A 165 10.73 2.60 -0.03
C ASN A 165 11.23 3.04 -1.42
N ARG A 166 11.01 2.19 -2.42
CA ARG A 166 11.20 2.53 -3.82
C ARG A 166 9.86 2.51 -4.54
N ALA A 167 9.51 3.63 -5.18
CA ALA A 167 8.30 3.77 -5.97
C ALA A 167 8.68 4.23 -7.38
N TRP A 168 8.62 3.33 -8.36
CA TRP A 168 9.17 3.64 -9.68
C TRP A 168 8.35 3.07 -10.84
N GLY A 169 8.42 3.76 -11.97
CA GLY A 169 7.74 3.32 -13.19
C GLY A 169 6.22 3.29 -13.08
N ASN A 170 5.63 4.03 -12.13
CA ASN A 170 4.19 4.10 -11.99
C ASN A 170 3.62 5.16 -12.94
N SER A 171 2.48 4.87 -13.56
CA SER A 171 1.94 5.74 -14.64
C SER A 171 1.33 7.04 -14.12
N ASP A 172 1.06 7.17 -12.82
CA ASP A 172 0.59 8.39 -12.19
C ASP A 172 1.60 8.87 -11.13
N HIS A 173 1.51 8.41 -9.89
CA HIS A 173 2.38 8.87 -8.80
C HIS A 173 3.23 7.75 -8.21
N GLY A 174 4.42 8.12 -7.73
CA GLY A 174 5.24 7.23 -6.91
C GLY A 174 4.67 7.12 -5.51
N ILE A 175 4.65 8.23 -4.78
CA ILE A 175 4.06 8.32 -3.44
C ILE A 175 3.07 9.47 -3.40
N MET A 176 1.81 9.19 -3.07
CA MET A 176 0.78 10.18 -2.83
C MET A 176 0.54 10.34 -1.33
N LEU A 177 0.59 11.58 -0.88
CA LEU A 177 0.27 12.01 0.48
C LEU A 177 -0.96 12.92 0.38
N ARG A 178 -2.09 12.47 0.91
CA ARG A 178 -3.33 13.21 0.85
C ARG A 178 -4.00 13.27 2.21
N THR A 179 -4.32 14.48 2.68
CA THR A 179 -4.90 14.68 4.00
C THR A 179 -4.11 13.93 5.09
N LEU A 180 -2.80 14.22 5.13
CA LEU A 180 -1.84 13.52 5.98
C LEU A 180 -1.27 14.50 7.02
N GLN A 181 -1.12 14.04 8.26
CA GLN A 181 -0.57 14.85 9.35
C GLN A 181 0.55 14.10 10.13
N ASP A 182 1.41 14.89 10.79
CA ASP A 182 2.37 14.43 11.80
C ASP A 182 3.21 13.21 11.37
N SER A 183 3.71 13.21 10.13
CA SER A 183 4.34 12.03 9.54
C SER A 183 5.76 12.30 9.08
N ILE A 184 6.58 11.24 9.03
CA ILE A 184 7.97 11.29 8.57
C ILE A 184 8.08 10.49 7.27
N ILE A 185 8.53 11.16 6.21
CA ILE A 185 8.72 10.58 4.88
C ILE A 185 10.20 10.75 4.52
N GLU A 186 10.99 9.68 4.68
CA GLU A 186 12.45 9.81 4.60
C GLU A 186 13.13 8.71 3.79
N ASN A 187 14.21 9.08 3.13
CA ASN A 187 15.10 8.16 2.41
C ASN A 187 14.38 7.28 1.37
N ASN A 188 13.26 7.75 0.81
CA ASN A 188 12.58 7.02 -0.24
C ASN A 188 13.16 7.39 -1.60
N VAL A 189 13.07 6.47 -2.55
CA VAL A 189 13.39 6.71 -3.95
C VAL A 189 12.09 6.73 -4.75
N VAL A 190 11.81 7.86 -5.41
CA VAL A 190 10.68 7.99 -6.33
C VAL A 190 11.22 8.29 -7.73
N ALA A 191 11.13 7.34 -8.63
CA ALA A 191 11.79 7.42 -9.92
C ALA A 191 10.88 7.02 -11.10
N ASP A 192 11.05 7.74 -12.23
CA ASP A 192 10.41 7.35 -13.49
C ASP A 192 8.86 7.30 -13.39
N ASN A 193 8.25 8.14 -12.57
CA ASN A 193 6.80 8.27 -12.44
C ASN A 193 6.31 9.53 -13.17
N ALA A 194 5.01 9.64 -13.46
CA ALA A 194 4.46 10.90 -13.94
C ALA A 194 4.60 11.99 -12.86
N ARG A 195 4.34 11.64 -11.59
CA ARG A 195 4.62 12.47 -10.41
C ARG A 195 5.41 11.65 -9.40
N GLY A 196 6.57 12.12 -8.97
CA GLY A 196 7.34 11.44 -7.93
C GLY A 196 6.57 11.44 -6.62
N PHE A 197 6.43 12.61 -6.01
CA PHE A 197 5.49 12.86 -4.91
C PHE A 197 4.28 13.64 -5.42
N PHE A 198 3.09 13.24 -4.97
CA PHE A 198 1.87 14.02 -5.08
C PHE A 198 1.38 14.36 -3.67
N ILE A 199 1.41 15.65 -3.33
CA ILE A 199 1.15 16.17 -1.97
C ILE A 199 -0.09 17.06 -2.04
N TYR A 200 -1.10 16.72 -1.27
CA TYR A 200 -2.37 17.46 -1.20
C TYR A 200 -2.90 17.48 0.24
N ASP A 201 -3.13 18.66 0.79
CA ASP A 201 -3.68 18.85 2.14
C ASP A 201 -2.85 18.10 3.20
N VAL A 202 -1.56 18.42 3.27
CA VAL A 202 -0.59 17.77 4.17
C VAL A 202 -0.08 18.80 5.18
N GLU A 203 -0.12 18.44 6.46
CA GLU A 203 0.34 19.32 7.54
C GLU A 203 1.32 18.61 8.48
N TYR A 204 2.28 19.38 9.00
CA TYR A 204 3.26 18.93 9.99
C TYR A 204 4.05 17.67 9.56
N ALA A 205 4.21 17.45 8.27
CA ALA A 205 5.03 16.35 7.76
C ALA A 205 6.49 16.79 7.57
N THR A 206 7.40 15.85 7.77
CA THR A 206 8.82 16.01 7.45
C THR A 206 9.16 15.14 6.24
N LEU A 207 9.58 15.77 5.15
CA LEU A 207 10.09 15.08 3.96
C LEU A 207 11.60 15.33 3.88
N ARG A 208 12.41 14.29 4.13
CA ARG A 208 13.86 14.43 4.16
C ARG A 208 14.63 13.28 3.51
N GLY A 209 15.76 13.61 2.90
CA GLY A 209 16.68 12.62 2.35
C GLY A 209 16.08 11.78 1.22
N ASN A 210 14.97 12.19 0.60
CA ASN A 210 14.38 11.44 -0.49
C ASN A 210 15.11 11.73 -1.80
N LEU A 211 15.28 10.68 -2.63
CA LEU A 211 15.79 10.81 -3.99
C LEU A 211 14.63 10.85 -4.99
N ILE A 212 14.49 11.97 -5.67
CA ILE A 212 13.40 12.27 -6.60
C ILE A 212 13.98 12.34 -8.01
N LEU A 213 13.83 11.25 -8.77
CA LEU A 213 14.66 10.97 -9.93
C LEU A 213 13.84 10.73 -11.21
N ARG A 214 14.15 11.48 -12.29
CA ARG A 214 13.60 11.24 -13.63
C ARG A 214 12.06 11.15 -13.71
N ASN A 215 11.33 11.86 -12.86
CA ASN A 215 9.88 11.95 -12.98
C ASN A 215 9.49 13.05 -13.98
N THR A 216 8.27 13.01 -14.50
CA THR A 216 7.77 14.15 -15.28
C THR A 216 7.64 15.38 -14.38
N VAL A 217 7.03 15.20 -13.20
CA VAL A 217 7.03 16.19 -12.12
C VAL A 217 7.63 15.55 -10.88
N GLY A 218 8.70 16.13 -10.33
CA GLY A 218 9.35 15.58 -9.13
C GLY A 218 8.42 15.62 -7.92
N VAL A 219 7.99 16.81 -7.52
CA VAL A 219 6.99 17.04 -6.47
C VAL A 219 5.85 17.86 -7.03
N HIS A 220 4.65 17.32 -7.01
CA HIS A 220 3.42 18.06 -7.27
C HIS A 220 2.79 18.42 -5.94
N LEU A 221 2.87 19.70 -5.57
CA LEU A 221 2.34 20.26 -4.34
C LEU A 221 1.04 20.99 -4.65
N SER A 222 -0.05 20.58 -4.06
CA SER A 222 -1.35 21.23 -4.15
C SER A 222 -1.66 22.07 -2.91
N ALA A 223 -2.60 22.98 -3.05
CA ALA A 223 -3.08 23.88 -1.99
C ALA A 223 -3.50 23.14 -0.71
N GLY A 224 -3.49 23.85 0.41
CA GLY A 224 -3.84 23.30 1.73
C GLY A 224 -2.68 22.63 2.47
N SER A 225 -1.52 22.50 1.84
CA SER A 225 -0.35 21.89 2.49
C SER A 225 0.46 22.95 3.23
N THR A 226 0.47 22.87 4.56
CA THR A 226 1.09 23.89 5.43
C THR A 226 1.97 23.28 6.52
N ARG A 227 2.91 24.09 7.05
CA ARG A 227 3.75 23.73 8.19
C ARG A 227 4.57 22.45 8.00
N ASN A 228 4.90 22.12 6.76
CA ASN A 228 5.74 20.98 6.43
C ASN A 228 7.21 21.36 6.44
N LYS A 229 8.06 20.42 6.81
CA LYS A 229 9.50 20.55 6.72
C LYS A 229 10.03 19.74 5.55
N VAL A 230 10.70 20.41 4.60
CA VAL A 230 11.28 19.76 3.42
C VAL A 230 12.77 20.07 3.41
N GLU A 231 13.60 19.06 3.60
CA GLU A 231 15.04 19.25 3.74
C GLU A 231 15.88 18.10 3.19
N GLY A 232 17.04 18.40 2.61
CA GLY A 232 18.00 17.37 2.20
C GLY A 232 17.49 16.37 1.17
N ASN A 233 16.49 16.74 0.37
CA ASN A 233 16.01 15.89 -0.72
C ASN A 233 16.80 16.19 -2.01
N ASP A 234 17.11 15.15 -2.77
CA ASP A 234 17.80 15.25 -4.04
C ASP A 234 16.83 15.20 -5.22
N PHE A 235 16.87 16.20 -6.08
CA PHE A 235 16.06 16.30 -7.31
C PHE A 235 16.97 16.12 -8.52
N ILE A 236 16.86 15.02 -9.23
CA ILE A 236 17.75 14.69 -10.33
C ILE A 236 16.98 14.33 -11.60
N GLY A 237 17.18 15.12 -12.66
CA GLY A 237 16.69 14.79 -13.99
C GLY A 237 15.18 14.75 -14.15
N ASN A 238 14.40 15.35 -13.26
CA ASN A 238 12.96 15.51 -13.47
C ASN A 238 12.72 16.58 -14.53
N ARG A 239 11.67 16.43 -15.34
CA ARG A 239 11.31 17.43 -16.34
C ARG A 239 10.90 18.75 -15.68
N GLU A 240 10.18 18.67 -14.57
CA GLU A 240 9.83 19.77 -13.68
C GLU A 240 10.14 19.33 -12.24
N GLN A 241 10.97 20.09 -11.54
CA GLN A 241 11.40 19.68 -10.20
C GLN A 241 10.25 19.77 -9.19
N VAL A 242 9.55 20.90 -9.18
CA VAL A 242 8.43 21.17 -8.28
C VAL A 242 7.34 21.90 -9.05
N ARG A 243 6.12 21.37 -8.98
CA ARG A 243 4.91 22.05 -9.47
C ARG A 243 4.03 22.40 -8.28
N TYR A 244 3.74 23.67 -8.13
CA TYR A 244 2.78 24.17 -7.15
C TYR A 244 1.47 24.54 -7.84
N VAL A 245 0.37 24.05 -7.26
CA VAL A 245 -0.99 24.38 -7.72
C VAL A 245 -1.79 24.84 -6.50
N GLY A 246 -2.00 26.15 -6.37
CA GLY A 246 -2.72 26.74 -5.25
C GLY A 246 -3.16 28.16 -5.59
N ALA A 247 -3.87 28.82 -4.67
CA ALA A 247 -4.16 30.25 -4.78
C ALA A 247 -2.85 31.05 -4.68
N ARG A 248 -2.76 32.16 -5.42
CA ARG A 248 -1.55 33.00 -5.49
C ARG A 248 -1.15 33.67 -4.17
N ASP A 249 -2.04 33.63 -3.18
CA ASP A 249 -1.91 34.37 -1.92
C ASP A 249 -1.86 33.45 -0.67
N GLU A 250 -1.53 32.17 -0.83
CA GLU A 250 -1.33 31.24 0.28
C GLU A 250 0.15 30.93 0.52
#